data_4d537298aaaaf1e2dea2d7f0fd98682c
#
_entry.id   4d537298aaaaf1e2dea2d7f0fd98682c
#
_cell.length_a   1.000
_cell.length_b   1.000
_cell.length_c   1.000
_cell.angle_alpha   90.00
_cell.angle_beta   90.00
_cell.angle_gamma   90.00
#
_symmetry.space_group_name_H-M   'P 1'
#
loop_
_entity.id
_entity.type
_entity.pdbx_description
1 polymer ?
#
loop_
_entity_poly.entity_id
_entity_poly.type
_entity_poly.pdbx_seq_one_letter_code
_entity_poly.pdbx_strand_id
1 'polypeptide(L)'
;MLNMSTPSELKSPCVTRNGMVKLPPSQPNGLGSASITKGTPAAKNRLCQSSSVPSILPPPSSSLSYHHHHHLDVSGMPHAAAPLLASDLEPGKPLVGLKPSLRQPPPLTLPKPMVLERQLVLDEKLLNRLLWYFTTAEKCVLAQVCKTWRKVLYQPKFWEGVTPILHAKELYTLLPNGEKEFVSLQAFALRGFQSFCLVGVSDLDICEFIDNYPLSKKSVRSVSLKRSTITDAGLEVMLEQMQGLMHLELSGCNDFTEAGLWSSLNARLTSLSVSDCINVADDAIAAISQLLPNLSELSLQAYHVTDTAMAYFTAKQGYTTHTLRLHSCWEITNHGVVNMVHSLPNLTALSLSGCSKITDDGVELVAENLRKLRSLDLSWCPRITDMALEYIACDLHKLEELVLDRCVRITDTGLGYLSTMSSLRSLYLRWCCQVQDFGLQHLFGMRSLRLLSLAGCPLLTTTGLSGLIQLHELEELELTNCPGATAELFKYYSQHLPHCMVIE
;
A
#
# COMPACT_ATOMS: atom_id res chain seq x y z
N MET A 1 35.21 38.89 -17.89
CA MET A 1 34.85 40.28 -17.51
C MET A 1 33.37 40.22 -17.11
N LEU A 2 33.11 40.14 -15.81
CA LEU A 2 32.56 41.14 -14.94
C LEU A 2 31.11 41.51 -15.34
N ASN A 3 30.07 41.36 -14.56
CA ASN A 3 29.92 41.78 -13.16
C ASN A 3 28.71 41.10 -12.49
N MET A 4 28.91 40.87 -11.23
CA MET A 4 27.93 40.58 -10.18
C MET A 4 26.94 41.76 -9.96
N SER A 5 25.77 41.46 -9.47
CA SER A 5 25.17 42.18 -8.36
C SER A 5 24.06 41.35 -7.69
N THR A 6 24.19 41.23 -6.39
CA THR A 6 23.36 40.61 -5.38
C THR A 6 22.34 41.63 -4.81
N PRO A 7 21.60 41.31 -3.74
CA PRO A 7 20.15 41.34 -3.67
C PRO A 7 19.61 42.47 -2.79
N SER A 8 18.34 42.69 -2.80
CA SER A 8 17.69 43.56 -1.79
C SER A 8 16.51 42.89 -1.13
N GLU A 9 16.69 42.69 0.15
CA GLU A 9 15.65 42.43 1.16
C GLU A 9 14.52 43.46 1.10
N LEU A 10 13.29 43.05 1.32
CA LEU A 10 12.27 43.88 1.88
C LEU A 10 11.33 43.10 2.80
N LYS A 11 11.30 43.62 3.99
CA LYS A 11 10.68 43.26 5.24
C LYS A 11 9.15 43.13 5.17
N SER A 12 8.65 42.24 6.01
CA SER A 12 7.27 42.17 6.50
C SER A 12 6.83 43.47 7.21
N PRO A 13 5.52 43.71 7.34
CA PRO A 13 5.06 44.13 8.65
C PRO A 13 3.94 43.24 9.23
N CYS A 14 4.11 42.92 10.49
CA CYS A 14 3.05 42.56 11.43
C CYS A 14 2.06 43.71 11.60
N VAL A 15 0.76 43.43 11.63
CA VAL A 15 -0.20 44.22 12.38
C VAL A 15 -1.23 43.36 13.06
N THR A 16 -1.18 43.40 14.38
CA THR A 16 -2.23 43.00 15.31
C THR A 16 -3.32 44.09 15.37
N ARG A 17 -4.60 43.73 15.50
CA ARG A 17 -5.51 44.22 16.54
C ARG A 17 -6.98 43.86 16.34
N ASN A 18 -7.51 43.17 17.32
CA ASN A 18 -8.79 43.34 18.04
C ASN A 18 -9.97 44.04 17.35
N GLY A 19 -11.09 43.32 17.32
CA GLY A 19 -12.42 43.86 17.16
C GLY A 19 -13.48 42.89 17.64
N MET A 20 -13.77 42.93 18.94
CA MET A 20 -14.97 42.33 19.51
C MET A 20 -16.22 43.01 18.98
N VAL A 21 -17.18 42.26 18.48
CA VAL A 21 -18.57 42.71 18.39
C VAL A 21 -19.46 41.71 19.14
N LYS A 22 -20.06 42.21 20.20
CA LYS A 22 -21.08 41.56 21.01
C LYS A 22 -22.40 41.55 20.26
N LEU A 23 -23.08 40.41 20.27
CA LEU A 23 -24.50 40.31 19.95
C LEU A 23 -25.31 40.17 21.24
N PRO A 24 -26.50 40.75 21.32
CA PRO A 24 -27.34 40.70 22.50
C PRO A 24 -28.31 39.48 22.47
N PRO A 25 -28.87 39.13 23.62
CA PRO A 25 -29.71 37.92 23.79
C PRO A 25 -31.19 38.19 23.50
N SER A 26 -31.87 37.18 23.00
CA SER A 26 -33.32 37.15 23.00
C SER A 26 -33.83 35.83 23.60
N GLN A 27 -34.62 35.95 24.63
CA GLN A 27 -35.36 34.94 25.31
C GLN A 27 -36.83 34.87 24.79
N PRO A 28 -37.70 34.04 25.38
CA PRO A 28 -38.34 32.90 24.79
C PRO A 28 -39.89 33.02 24.77
N ASN A 29 -40.57 32.12 24.11
CA ASN A 29 -41.99 31.73 24.35
C ASN A 29 -42.21 30.42 23.59
N GLY A 30 -42.82 29.36 24.07
CA GLY A 30 -43.80 29.17 25.07
C GLY A 30 -44.80 28.07 24.60
N LEU A 31 -44.96 27.04 25.42
CA LEU A 31 -46.18 26.19 25.53
C LEU A 31 -46.51 25.13 24.45
N GLY A 32 -46.57 23.88 24.92
CA GLY A 32 -47.35 22.82 24.28
C GLY A 32 -47.04 21.42 24.81
N SER A 33 -47.67 21.06 25.90
CA SER A 33 -47.65 19.77 26.58
C SER A 33 -48.30 18.62 25.80
N ALA A 34 -47.75 17.43 25.87
CA ALA A 34 -48.52 16.18 26.04
C ALA A 34 -47.60 15.02 26.46
N SER A 35 -47.97 14.47 27.58
CA SER A 35 -47.45 13.30 28.29
C SER A 35 -47.75 11.98 27.60
N ILE A 36 -46.91 10.95 27.85
CA ILE A 36 -47.28 9.61 28.36
C ILE A 36 -46.03 8.70 28.41
N THR A 37 -45.53 8.49 29.55
CA THR A 37 -45.25 7.39 30.49
C THR A 37 -44.57 6.10 30.04
N LYS A 38 -43.51 5.81 30.83
CA LYS A 38 -42.99 4.55 31.43
C LYS A 38 -42.06 3.75 30.57
N GLY A 39 -40.86 3.40 31.01
CA GLY A 39 -40.39 2.99 32.27
C GLY A 39 -38.88 2.76 32.25
N THR A 40 -38.24 3.12 33.35
CA THR A 40 -36.87 2.85 33.71
C THR A 40 -36.68 1.44 34.25
N PRO A 41 -35.43 0.92 34.23
CA PRO A 41 -34.76 0.83 35.51
C PRO A 41 -33.26 1.23 35.53
N ALA A 42 -32.99 1.99 36.57
CA ALA A 42 -31.85 2.01 37.47
C ALA A 42 -30.44 2.01 36.92
N ALA A 43 -29.88 3.20 36.94
CA ALA A 43 -28.45 3.49 37.01
C ALA A 43 -27.83 3.10 38.35
N LYS A 44 -26.68 2.47 38.33
CA LYS A 44 -25.73 2.46 39.45
C LYS A 44 -24.55 3.31 39.10
N ASN A 45 -24.48 4.50 39.71
CA ASN A 45 -23.31 5.37 39.77
C ASN A 45 -22.12 4.65 40.39
N ARG A 46 -20.97 4.66 39.74
CA ARG A 46 -19.69 4.70 40.40
C ARG A 46 -18.82 5.76 39.78
N LEU A 47 -18.53 6.76 40.55
CA LEU A 47 -17.46 7.73 40.32
C LEU A 47 -16.14 7.00 40.12
N CYS A 48 -15.43 7.28 39.04
CA CYS A 48 -14.00 7.10 38.94
C CYS A 48 -13.36 8.40 38.48
N GLN A 49 -12.42 8.82 39.28
CA GLN A 49 -11.65 10.05 39.21
C GLN A 49 -10.86 10.15 37.90
N SER A 50 -10.82 11.36 37.39
CA SER A 50 -10.00 11.79 36.26
C SER A 50 -8.50 11.62 36.60
N SER A 51 -7.85 10.72 35.87
CA SER A 51 -6.41 10.76 35.68
C SER A 51 -6.12 11.22 34.26
N SER A 52 -5.46 12.35 34.16
CA SER A 52 -4.97 12.95 32.93
C SER A 52 -4.06 11.97 32.19
N VAL A 53 -4.49 11.58 31.01
CA VAL A 53 -3.66 10.83 30.06
C VAL A 53 -2.81 11.83 29.30
N PRO A 54 -1.50 11.69 29.20
CA PRO A 54 -0.67 12.53 28.35
C PRO A 54 -1.06 12.31 26.88
N SER A 55 -1.32 13.38 26.19
CA SER A 55 -1.54 13.39 24.75
C SER A 55 -0.24 12.97 24.04
N ILE A 56 -0.20 11.74 23.60
CA ILE A 56 0.85 11.25 22.71
C ILE A 56 0.46 11.67 21.30
N LEU A 57 1.12 12.70 20.79
CA LEU A 57 1.10 12.99 19.36
C LEU A 57 1.67 11.79 18.60
N PRO A 58 1.04 11.32 17.54
CA PRO A 58 1.62 10.28 16.71
C PRO A 58 2.92 10.80 16.09
N PRO A 59 3.95 9.97 15.98
CA PRO A 59 5.16 10.34 15.25
C PRO A 59 4.82 10.64 13.79
N PRO A 60 5.62 11.46 13.10
CA PRO A 60 5.40 11.74 11.69
C PRO A 60 5.32 10.40 10.94
N SER A 61 4.30 10.31 10.11
CA SER A 61 3.90 9.13 9.36
C SER A 61 5.08 8.50 8.63
N SER A 62 5.66 7.44 9.19
CA SER A 62 6.27 6.42 8.36
C SER A 62 5.10 5.61 7.79
N SER A 63 4.73 5.94 6.55
CA SER A 63 3.69 5.24 5.82
C SER A 63 4.14 3.82 5.52
N LEU A 64 3.86 2.91 6.43
CA LEU A 64 3.82 1.50 6.12
C LEU A 64 2.40 1.21 5.62
N SER A 65 2.19 1.47 4.34
CA SER A 65 1.01 0.99 3.65
C SER A 65 1.17 -0.51 3.46
N TYR A 66 0.48 -1.28 4.28
CA TYR A 66 0.35 -2.71 4.08
C TYR A 66 -0.65 -2.96 2.96
N HIS A 67 -0.18 -2.95 1.76
CA HIS A 67 -0.82 -3.64 0.66
C HIS A 67 0.05 -4.85 0.33
N HIS A 68 -0.50 -6.04 0.47
CA HIS A 68 0.00 -7.22 -0.21
C HIS A 68 -0.19 -7.07 -1.73
N HIS A 69 0.44 -6.05 -2.29
CA HIS A 69 0.88 -6.13 -3.66
C HIS A 69 2.35 -6.52 -3.56
N HIS A 70 2.74 -7.60 -4.18
CA HIS A 70 4.13 -7.94 -4.38
C HIS A 70 4.79 -6.81 -5.19
N HIS A 71 5.11 -5.70 -4.49
CA HIS A 71 5.97 -4.67 -5.04
C HIS A 71 7.40 -5.18 -4.86
N LEU A 72 7.95 -5.73 -5.92
CA LEU A 72 9.36 -5.98 -5.99
C LEU A 72 10.05 -4.66 -6.29
N ASP A 73 10.81 -4.18 -5.32
CA ASP A 73 11.77 -3.10 -5.54
C ASP A 73 12.88 -3.64 -6.44
N VAL A 74 12.89 -3.17 -7.68
CA VAL A 74 13.90 -3.55 -8.69
C VAL A 74 15.21 -2.78 -8.47
N SER A 75 15.30 -1.95 -7.41
CA SER A 75 16.48 -1.13 -7.10
C SER A 75 17.73 -1.95 -6.76
N GLY A 76 17.60 -3.26 -6.59
CA GLY A 76 18.73 -4.18 -6.37
C GLY A 76 19.19 -4.96 -7.60
N MET A 77 18.63 -4.70 -8.78
CA MET A 77 19.12 -5.35 -9.97
C MET A 77 20.44 -4.71 -10.44
N PRO A 78 21.47 -5.50 -10.67
CA PRO A 78 22.64 -5.01 -11.37
C PRO A 78 22.19 -4.55 -12.76
N HIS A 79 22.60 -3.36 -13.15
CA HIS A 79 22.37 -2.83 -14.48
C HIS A 79 22.64 -3.92 -15.51
N ALA A 80 21.60 -4.41 -16.17
CA ALA A 80 21.77 -5.17 -17.38
C ALA A 80 22.33 -4.18 -18.41
N ALA A 81 23.64 -4.15 -18.55
CA ALA A 81 24.31 -3.47 -19.62
C ALA A 81 23.61 -3.89 -20.91
N ALA A 82 23.09 -2.90 -21.62
CA ALA A 82 22.58 -3.12 -22.97
C ALA A 82 23.70 -3.80 -23.76
N PRO A 83 23.45 -4.84 -24.52
CA PRO A 83 24.46 -5.39 -25.39
C PRO A 83 24.83 -4.32 -26.41
N LEU A 84 26.05 -3.82 -26.31
CA LEU A 84 26.67 -3.04 -27.38
C LEU A 84 26.57 -3.88 -28.66
N LEU A 85 25.82 -3.37 -29.62
CA LEU A 85 25.89 -3.83 -31.01
C LEU A 85 27.31 -3.52 -31.50
N ALA A 86 28.08 -4.56 -31.70
CA ALA A 86 29.32 -4.47 -32.42
C ALA A 86 29.00 -4.10 -33.87
N SER A 87 29.22 -2.85 -34.23
CA SER A 87 29.33 -2.40 -35.61
C SER A 87 30.78 -2.40 -35.98
N ASP A 88 31.08 -3.17 -36.95
CA ASP A 88 32.17 -3.15 -37.93
C ASP A 88 33.29 -2.12 -37.73
N LEU A 89 34.46 -2.65 -37.44
CA LEU A 89 35.73 -1.98 -37.73
C LEU A 89 36.51 -2.82 -38.71
N GLU A 90 36.67 -2.28 -39.90
CA GLU A 90 37.55 -2.79 -40.93
C GLU A 90 39.04 -2.75 -40.51
N PRO A 91 39.85 -3.67 -41.03
CA PRO A 91 41.26 -3.79 -40.64
C PRO A 91 42.19 -2.88 -41.45
N GLY A 92 42.89 -2.01 -40.73
CA GLY A 92 44.03 -1.26 -41.29
C GLY A 92 45.31 -2.11 -41.37
N LYS A 93 46.01 -1.99 -42.47
CA LYS A 93 47.19 -2.74 -42.98
C LYS A 93 48.43 -2.70 -42.09
N PRO A 94 49.40 -3.59 -42.38
CA PRO A 94 50.43 -4.04 -41.44
C PRO A 94 51.75 -3.29 -41.52
N LEU A 95 52.50 -3.29 -40.41
CA LEU A 95 53.90 -2.97 -40.38
C LEU A 95 54.79 -4.22 -40.18
N VAL A 96 55.73 -4.36 -41.08
CA VAL A 96 56.73 -5.41 -41.24
C VAL A 96 57.77 -5.37 -40.13
N GLY A 97 58.22 -6.55 -39.67
CA GLY A 97 59.48 -6.64 -38.94
C GLY A 97 59.76 -7.91 -38.14
N LEU A 98 60.53 -8.81 -38.75
CA LEU A 98 61.53 -9.75 -38.16
C LEU A 98 61.03 -10.97 -37.35
N LYS A 99 61.28 -12.13 -37.99
CA LYS A 99 61.31 -13.48 -37.42
C LYS A 99 62.51 -13.68 -36.47
N PRO A 100 62.31 -14.60 -35.45
CA PRO A 100 63.07 -15.85 -35.60
C PRO A 100 62.24 -17.11 -35.39
N SER A 101 62.60 -18.12 -36.10
CA SER A 101 62.09 -19.48 -36.18
C SER A 101 62.30 -20.26 -34.86
N LEU A 102 61.15 -20.80 -34.33
CA LEU A 102 61.19 -21.94 -33.39
C LEU A 102 60.09 -22.90 -33.79
N ARG A 103 60.51 -24.16 -34.00
CA ARG A 103 59.66 -25.26 -34.42
C ARG A 103 58.49 -25.49 -33.39
N GLN A 104 57.26 -25.48 -33.86
CA GLN A 104 56.10 -25.85 -33.09
C GLN A 104 55.93 -27.37 -33.10
N PRO A 105 55.56 -28.00 -31.96
CA PRO A 105 55.05 -29.37 -31.92
C PRO A 105 53.65 -29.44 -32.55
N PRO A 106 53.20 -30.61 -33.03
CA PRO A 106 51.95 -30.76 -33.74
C PRO A 106 50.78 -30.43 -32.81
N PRO A 107 49.68 -29.83 -33.34
CA PRO A 107 48.54 -29.48 -32.53
C PRO A 107 47.82 -30.72 -32.03
N LEU A 108 47.73 -30.83 -30.71
CA LEU A 108 46.76 -31.72 -30.07
C LEU A 108 45.34 -31.27 -30.48
N THR A 109 44.73 -32.07 -31.35
CA THR A 109 43.33 -31.92 -31.68
C THR A 109 42.51 -32.25 -30.43
N LEU A 110 42.09 -31.22 -29.70
CA LEU A 110 41.04 -31.35 -28.74
C LEU A 110 39.74 -31.68 -29.48
N PRO A 111 38.99 -32.68 -29.05
CA PRO A 111 37.69 -32.97 -29.67
C PRO A 111 36.78 -31.76 -29.53
N LYS A 112 36.18 -31.35 -30.64
CA LYS A 112 35.22 -30.27 -30.69
C LYS A 112 34.12 -30.54 -29.67
N PRO A 113 33.72 -29.56 -28.84
CA PRO A 113 32.54 -29.67 -27.99
C PRO A 113 31.28 -29.50 -28.85
N MET A 114 30.91 -30.50 -29.63
CA MET A 114 29.77 -30.46 -30.53
C MET A 114 28.52 -31.22 -30.01
N VAL A 115 28.45 -31.53 -28.73
CA VAL A 115 27.33 -32.35 -28.22
C VAL A 115 26.54 -31.66 -27.08
N LEU A 116 27.05 -30.58 -26.50
CA LEU A 116 26.35 -29.96 -25.36
C LEU A 116 25.34 -28.88 -25.71
N GLU A 117 25.46 -28.26 -26.90
CA GLU A 117 24.49 -27.20 -27.30
C GLU A 117 23.12 -27.74 -27.74
N ARG A 118 23.03 -29.00 -28.17
CA ARG A 118 21.74 -29.58 -28.61
C ARG A 118 20.90 -30.20 -27.51
N GLN A 119 21.47 -30.46 -26.34
CA GLN A 119 20.74 -31.10 -25.23
C GLN A 119 20.07 -30.15 -24.26
N LEU A 120 20.31 -28.84 -24.35
CA LEU A 120 19.69 -27.83 -23.47
C LEU A 120 18.58 -27.00 -24.15
N VAL A 121 18.20 -27.34 -25.37
CA VAL A 121 16.98 -26.79 -25.98
C VAL A 121 15.81 -27.58 -25.41
N LEU A 122 15.41 -27.19 -24.21
CA LEU A 122 14.11 -27.62 -23.67
C LEU A 122 13.04 -27.25 -24.68
N ASP A 123 12.17 -28.18 -25.02
CA ASP A 123 11.00 -27.93 -25.85
C ASP A 123 10.27 -26.69 -25.32
N GLU A 124 9.90 -25.75 -26.20
CA GLU A 124 9.24 -24.49 -25.81
C GLU A 124 7.99 -24.74 -24.95
N LYS A 125 7.27 -25.84 -25.18
CA LYS A 125 6.11 -26.23 -24.37
C LYS A 125 6.50 -26.60 -22.94
N LEU A 126 7.57 -27.35 -22.80
CA LEU A 126 8.09 -27.72 -21.47
C LEU A 126 8.62 -26.50 -20.74
N LEU A 127 9.34 -25.63 -21.46
CA LEU A 127 9.87 -24.38 -20.93
C LEU A 127 8.74 -23.46 -20.41
N ASN A 128 7.66 -23.32 -21.19
CA ASN A 128 6.48 -22.55 -20.78
C ASN A 128 5.84 -23.08 -19.49
N ARG A 129 5.82 -24.38 -19.29
CA ARG A 129 5.31 -24.98 -18.03
C ARG A 129 6.27 -24.80 -16.88
N LEU A 130 7.56 -25.05 -17.11
CA LEU A 130 8.60 -24.96 -16.08
C LEU A 130 8.74 -23.53 -15.54
N LEU A 131 8.80 -22.54 -16.42
CA LEU A 131 9.02 -21.13 -16.06
C LEU A 131 7.85 -20.50 -15.29
N TRP A 132 6.69 -21.16 -15.30
CA TRP A 132 5.54 -20.71 -14.52
C TRP A 132 5.73 -20.82 -13.01
N TYR A 133 6.54 -21.77 -12.56
CA TYR A 133 6.76 -22.05 -11.14
C TYR A 133 7.79 -21.15 -10.46
N PHE A 134 8.47 -20.29 -11.21
CA PHE A 134 9.48 -19.40 -10.66
C PHE A 134 8.90 -18.06 -10.22
N THR A 135 9.50 -17.48 -9.20
CA THR A 135 9.20 -16.13 -8.73
C THR A 135 9.57 -15.09 -9.79
N THR A 136 9.07 -13.86 -9.65
CA THR A 136 9.41 -12.75 -10.57
C THR A 136 10.91 -12.48 -10.60
N ALA A 137 11.58 -12.49 -9.44
CA ALA A 137 13.01 -12.29 -9.35
C ALA A 137 13.80 -13.40 -10.07
N GLU A 138 13.42 -14.65 -9.86
CA GLU A 138 14.01 -15.80 -10.55
C GLU A 138 13.79 -15.73 -12.05
N LYS A 139 12.60 -15.34 -12.52
CA LYS A 139 12.32 -15.13 -13.94
C LYS A 139 13.24 -14.07 -14.56
N CYS A 140 13.56 -13.01 -13.84
CA CYS A 140 14.51 -12.00 -14.28
C CYS A 140 15.92 -12.58 -14.48
N VAL A 141 16.38 -13.44 -13.57
CA VAL A 141 17.66 -14.13 -13.67
C VAL A 141 17.65 -15.11 -14.84
N LEU A 142 16.59 -15.93 -14.94
CA LEU A 142 16.46 -16.93 -16.00
C LEU A 142 16.37 -16.31 -17.39
N ALA A 143 15.82 -15.11 -17.54
CA ALA A 143 15.81 -14.37 -18.80
C ALA A 143 17.21 -13.97 -19.31
N GLN A 144 18.23 -14.06 -18.47
CA GLN A 144 19.64 -13.77 -18.80
C GLN A 144 20.40 -15.00 -19.26
N VAL A 145 19.86 -16.21 -19.08
CA VAL A 145 20.53 -17.48 -19.38
C VAL A 145 20.78 -17.63 -20.89
N CYS A 146 19.77 -17.47 -21.72
CA CYS A 146 19.91 -17.52 -23.17
C CYS A 146 18.76 -16.79 -23.88
N LYS A 147 18.93 -16.55 -25.20
CA LYS A 147 17.93 -15.85 -26.02
C LYS A 147 16.58 -16.58 -26.08
N THR A 148 16.58 -17.91 -26.08
CA THR A 148 15.35 -18.73 -26.14
C THR A 148 14.54 -18.58 -24.85
N TRP A 149 15.19 -18.68 -23.70
CA TRP A 149 14.54 -18.48 -22.40
C TRP A 149 13.99 -17.06 -22.25
N ARG A 150 14.78 -16.06 -22.66
CA ARG A 150 14.35 -14.66 -22.70
C ARG A 150 13.09 -14.47 -23.56
N LYS A 151 13.07 -15.03 -24.77
CA LYS A 151 11.93 -14.94 -25.67
C LYS A 151 10.66 -15.52 -25.04
N VAL A 152 10.76 -16.66 -24.40
CA VAL A 152 9.63 -17.30 -23.70
C VAL A 152 9.20 -16.47 -22.50
N LEU A 153 10.15 -16.04 -21.67
CA LEU A 153 9.87 -15.26 -20.45
C LEU A 153 9.35 -13.85 -20.73
N TYR A 154 9.60 -13.29 -21.91
CA TYR A 154 9.08 -11.96 -22.26
C TYR A 154 7.62 -11.98 -22.74
N GLN A 155 6.95 -13.13 -22.67
CA GLN A 155 5.51 -13.19 -22.94
C GLN A 155 4.72 -12.57 -21.76
N PRO A 156 3.68 -11.76 -22.04
CA PRO A 156 2.93 -11.03 -21.01
C PRO A 156 2.37 -11.89 -19.88
N LYS A 157 1.96 -13.12 -20.19
CA LYS A 157 1.38 -14.06 -19.21
C LYS A 157 2.25 -14.32 -17.97
N PHE A 158 3.57 -14.20 -18.08
CA PHE A 158 4.48 -14.41 -16.95
C PHE A 158 4.61 -13.20 -16.03
N TRP A 159 4.05 -12.04 -16.43
CA TRP A 159 4.21 -10.75 -15.76
C TRP A 159 2.88 -10.13 -15.33
N GLU A 160 1.79 -10.88 -15.44
CA GLU A 160 0.49 -10.42 -14.97
C GLU A 160 0.54 -10.08 -13.48
N GLY A 161 -0.03 -8.92 -13.10
CA GLY A 161 -0.04 -8.45 -11.72
C GLY A 161 1.29 -7.90 -11.20
N VAL A 162 2.34 -7.88 -12.02
CA VAL A 162 3.63 -7.28 -11.66
C VAL A 162 3.65 -5.79 -11.97
N THR A 163 4.07 -4.98 -11.00
CA THR A 163 4.21 -3.53 -11.16
C THR A 163 5.70 -3.17 -11.07
N PRO A 164 6.35 -2.82 -12.18
CA PRO A 164 7.71 -2.29 -12.15
C PRO A 164 7.79 -0.98 -11.38
N ILE A 165 8.83 -0.83 -10.58
CA ILE A 165 9.17 0.41 -9.88
C ILE A 165 10.35 1.04 -10.60
N LEU A 166 10.15 2.24 -11.13
CA LEU A 166 11.16 2.98 -11.88
C LEU A 166 11.47 4.31 -11.18
N HIS A 167 12.72 4.48 -10.81
CA HIS A 167 13.18 5.75 -10.25
C HIS A 167 13.57 6.72 -11.38
N ALA A 168 13.37 8.02 -11.18
CA ALA A 168 13.69 9.04 -12.18
C ALA A 168 15.14 8.93 -12.72
N LYS A 169 16.10 8.61 -11.85
CA LYS A 169 17.51 8.38 -12.24
C LYS A 169 17.72 7.21 -13.19
N GLU A 170 16.81 6.25 -13.20
CA GLU A 170 16.87 5.04 -14.03
C GLU A 170 16.23 5.23 -15.41
N LEU A 171 15.50 6.33 -15.59
CA LEU A 171 14.82 6.65 -16.85
C LEU A 171 15.77 7.25 -17.90
N TYR A 172 16.99 7.60 -17.51
CA TYR A 172 17.94 8.26 -18.40
C TYR A 172 19.33 7.60 -18.35
N THR A 173 19.95 7.54 -19.51
CA THR A 173 21.37 7.21 -19.66
C THR A 173 22.15 8.48 -19.95
N LEU A 174 23.37 8.59 -19.38
CA LEU A 174 24.30 9.67 -19.69
C LEU A 174 25.08 9.30 -20.95
N LEU A 175 24.98 10.14 -21.96
CA LEU A 175 25.79 10.04 -23.17
C LEU A 175 27.20 10.59 -22.93
N PRO A 176 28.20 10.21 -23.76
CA PRO A 176 29.57 10.70 -23.62
C PRO A 176 29.72 12.22 -23.70
N ASN A 177 28.79 12.90 -24.35
CA ASN A 177 28.74 14.36 -24.46
C ASN A 177 28.08 15.05 -23.23
N GLY A 178 27.67 14.27 -22.21
CA GLY A 178 27.03 14.77 -21.02
C GLY A 178 25.51 15.00 -21.16
N GLU A 179 24.93 14.74 -22.32
CA GLU A 179 23.48 14.77 -22.52
C GLU A 179 22.82 13.53 -21.89
N LYS A 180 21.56 13.67 -21.53
CA LYS A 180 20.73 12.58 -21.03
C LYS A 180 19.80 12.10 -22.13
N GLU A 181 19.79 10.81 -22.35
CA GLU A 181 18.86 10.16 -23.27
C GLU A 181 17.89 9.26 -22.47
N PHE A 182 16.62 9.30 -22.82
CA PHE A 182 15.61 8.46 -22.20
C PHE A 182 15.86 6.99 -22.58
N VAL A 183 15.79 6.09 -21.60
CA VAL A 183 16.04 4.66 -21.80
C VAL A 183 14.96 4.03 -22.68
N SER A 184 15.31 2.99 -23.42
CA SER A 184 14.35 2.20 -24.17
C SER A 184 13.48 1.36 -23.24
N LEU A 185 12.17 1.53 -23.31
CA LEU A 185 11.19 0.73 -22.56
C LEU A 185 10.59 -0.40 -23.41
N GLN A 186 11.21 -0.75 -24.55
CA GLN A 186 10.73 -1.81 -25.44
C GLN A 186 10.64 -3.17 -24.74
N ALA A 187 11.60 -3.50 -23.86
CA ALA A 187 11.59 -4.74 -23.11
C ALA A 187 10.40 -4.83 -22.13
N PHE A 188 9.96 -3.71 -21.58
CA PHE A 188 8.75 -3.64 -20.76
C PHE A 188 7.49 -3.78 -21.61
N ALA A 189 7.48 -3.20 -22.81
CA ALA A 189 6.36 -3.34 -23.75
C ALA A 189 6.18 -4.79 -24.23
N LEU A 190 7.26 -5.51 -24.48
CA LEU A 190 7.21 -6.93 -24.84
C LEU A 190 6.61 -7.80 -23.72
N ARG A 191 6.91 -7.46 -22.48
CA ARG A 191 6.31 -8.13 -21.30
C ARG A 191 4.87 -7.68 -21.03
N GLY A 192 4.38 -6.65 -21.69
CA GLY A 192 3.02 -6.17 -21.62
C GLY A 192 2.65 -5.52 -20.29
N PHE A 193 3.57 -4.86 -19.61
CA PHE A 193 3.29 -4.20 -18.33
C PHE A 193 2.22 -3.13 -18.48
N GLN A 194 1.18 -3.23 -17.67
CA GLN A 194 0.03 -2.33 -17.62
C GLN A 194 -0.01 -1.49 -16.33
N SER A 195 0.90 -1.71 -15.42
CA SER A 195 0.98 -1.04 -14.12
C SER A 195 2.42 -0.59 -13.87
N PHE A 196 2.60 0.65 -13.45
CA PHE A 196 3.91 1.22 -13.13
C PHE A 196 3.87 2.02 -11.83
N CYS A 197 4.96 1.94 -11.08
CA CYS A 197 5.24 2.83 -9.97
C CYS A 197 6.45 3.70 -10.36
N LEU A 198 6.26 5.01 -10.47
CA LEU A 198 7.30 5.97 -10.82
C LEU A 198 7.69 6.77 -9.57
N VAL A 199 8.97 6.82 -9.27
CA VAL A 199 9.49 7.44 -8.05
C VAL A 199 10.39 8.62 -8.36
N GLY A 200 10.09 9.79 -7.78
CA GLY A 200 10.89 10.99 -7.91
C GLY A 200 10.84 11.63 -9.30
N VAL A 201 9.77 11.43 -10.05
CA VAL A 201 9.61 11.93 -11.42
C VAL A 201 9.02 13.35 -11.44
N SER A 202 9.38 14.10 -12.49
CA SER A 202 8.84 15.43 -12.80
C SER A 202 7.81 15.37 -13.94
N ASP A 203 7.20 16.50 -14.26
CA ASP A 203 6.30 16.63 -15.40
C ASP A 203 6.97 16.21 -16.71
N LEU A 204 8.23 16.62 -16.91
CA LEU A 204 9.01 16.22 -18.08
C LEU A 204 9.21 14.71 -18.14
N ASP A 205 9.56 14.09 -17.03
CA ASP A 205 9.78 12.63 -16.96
C ASP A 205 8.50 11.87 -17.32
N ILE A 206 7.33 12.37 -16.90
CA ILE A 206 6.04 11.80 -17.25
C ILE A 206 5.77 11.95 -18.75
N CYS A 207 6.01 13.11 -19.34
CA CYS A 207 5.85 13.30 -20.78
C CYS A 207 6.76 12.36 -21.57
N GLU A 208 8.03 12.26 -21.19
CA GLU A 208 8.99 11.34 -21.81
C GLU A 208 8.57 9.86 -21.65
N PHE A 209 8.06 9.49 -20.49
CA PHE A 209 7.53 8.14 -20.26
C PHE A 209 6.34 7.85 -21.21
N ILE A 210 5.39 8.76 -21.31
CA ILE A 210 4.21 8.61 -22.18
C ILE A 210 4.63 8.48 -23.63
N ASP A 211 5.60 9.27 -24.07
CA ASP A 211 6.05 9.28 -25.47
C ASP A 211 6.92 8.07 -25.82
N ASN A 212 7.70 7.56 -24.88
CA ASN A 212 8.67 6.49 -25.12
C ASN A 212 8.17 5.09 -24.72
N TYR A 213 7.09 4.96 -23.98
CA TYR A 213 6.49 3.66 -23.69
C TYR A 213 5.35 3.36 -24.67
N PRO A 214 5.50 2.38 -25.59
CA PRO A 214 4.54 2.17 -26.69
C PRO A 214 3.11 1.86 -26.22
N LEU A 215 2.95 1.29 -25.03
CA LEU A 215 1.67 0.89 -24.47
C LEU A 215 1.06 1.94 -23.52
N SER A 216 1.70 3.10 -23.34
CA SER A 216 1.32 4.12 -22.35
C SER A 216 -0.10 4.63 -22.51
N LYS A 217 -0.51 4.93 -23.73
CA LYS A 217 -1.78 5.63 -23.99
C LYS A 217 -3.01 4.74 -23.89
N LYS A 218 -2.92 3.47 -24.29
CA LYS A 218 -4.09 2.57 -24.39
C LYS A 218 -4.09 1.41 -23.43
N SER A 219 -2.92 0.92 -23.05
CA SER A 219 -2.81 -0.35 -22.34
C SER A 219 -2.44 -0.20 -20.88
N VAL A 220 -1.81 0.91 -20.47
CA VAL A 220 -1.51 1.15 -19.05
C VAL A 220 -2.79 1.44 -18.30
N ARG A 221 -3.03 0.64 -17.25
CA ARG A 221 -4.25 0.70 -16.43
C ARG A 221 -4.01 1.35 -15.07
N SER A 222 -2.78 1.26 -14.55
CA SER A 222 -2.43 1.72 -13.22
C SER A 222 -1.12 2.49 -13.23
N VAL A 223 -1.12 3.66 -12.60
CA VAL A 223 0.08 4.46 -12.35
C VAL A 223 0.09 4.88 -10.88
N SER A 224 1.22 4.64 -10.23
CA SER A 224 1.54 5.14 -8.90
C SER A 224 2.70 6.11 -9.02
N LEU A 225 2.53 7.33 -8.51
CA LEU A 225 3.56 8.36 -8.42
C LEU A 225 3.97 8.53 -6.96
N LYS A 226 5.24 8.28 -6.65
CA LYS A 226 5.76 8.41 -5.29
C LYS A 226 6.86 9.46 -5.21
N ARG A 227 6.76 10.36 -4.23
CA ARG A 227 7.77 11.41 -3.97
C ARG A 227 8.17 12.15 -5.24
N SER A 228 7.19 12.50 -6.04
CA SER A 228 7.36 13.09 -7.36
C SER A 228 6.98 14.56 -7.34
N THR A 229 7.63 15.36 -8.21
CA THR A 229 7.40 16.80 -8.35
C THR A 229 6.40 17.09 -9.48
N ILE A 230 5.36 16.30 -9.57
CA ILE A 230 4.29 16.47 -10.55
C ILE A 230 3.45 17.70 -10.21
N THR A 231 3.20 18.56 -11.20
CA THR A 231 2.34 19.74 -11.06
C THR A 231 0.95 19.49 -11.65
N ASP A 232 0.05 20.47 -11.55
CA ASP A 232 -1.28 20.41 -12.15
C ASP A 232 -1.22 20.13 -13.65
N ALA A 233 -0.25 20.74 -14.34
CA ALA A 233 -0.04 20.53 -15.78
C ALA A 233 0.37 19.08 -16.10
N GLY A 234 1.24 18.50 -15.32
CA GLY A 234 1.66 17.10 -15.48
C GLY A 234 0.53 16.12 -15.22
N LEU A 235 -0.30 16.37 -14.22
CA LEU A 235 -1.50 15.54 -13.94
C LEU A 235 -2.50 15.64 -15.10
N GLU A 236 -2.77 16.84 -15.61
CA GLU A 236 -3.67 17.05 -16.73
C GLU A 236 -3.21 16.27 -17.97
N VAL A 237 -1.93 16.40 -18.36
CA VAL A 237 -1.36 15.70 -19.51
C VAL A 237 -1.46 14.18 -19.32
N MET A 238 -1.12 13.67 -18.15
CA MET A 238 -1.14 12.24 -17.86
C MET A 238 -2.56 11.68 -17.96
N LEU A 239 -3.53 12.31 -17.32
CA LEU A 239 -4.91 11.85 -17.29
C LEU A 239 -5.62 12.04 -18.64
N GLU A 240 -5.23 13.03 -19.44
CA GLU A 240 -5.73 13.23 -20.79
C GLU A 240 -5.17 12.19 -21.78
N GLN A 241 -3.86 11.98 -21.76
CA GLN A 241 -3.20 11.14 -22.76
C GLN A 241 -3.26 9.65 -22.45
N MET A 242 -3.21 9.26 -21.17
CA MET A 242 -3.28 7.85 -20.76
C MET A 242 -4.74 7.40 -20.66
N GLN A 243 -5.37 7.18 -21.82
CA GLN A 243 -6.81 6.89 -21.91
C GLN A 243 -7.23 5.54 -21.33
N GLY A 244 -6.31 4.62 -21.15
CA GLY A 244 -6.55 3.34 -20.49
C GLY A 244 -6.47 3.39 -18.96
N LEU A 245 -6.06 4.51 -18.38
CA LEU A 245 -5.81 4.62 -16.95
C LEU A 245 -7.10 4.52 -16.13
N MET A 246 -7.12 3.57 -15.21
CA MET A 246 -8.25 3.30 -14.31
C MET A 246 -7.87 3.44 -12.83
N HIS A 247 -6.59 3.30 -12.51
CA HIS A 247 -6.06 3.34 -11.15
C HIS A 247 -4.99 4.41 -11.04
N LEU A 248 -5.19 5.39 -10.17
CA LEU A 248 -4.22 6.44 -9.88
C LEU A 248 -3.88 6.45 -8.41
N GLU A 249 -2.59 6.35 -8.10
CA GLU A 249 -2.05 6.54 -6.75
C GLU A 249 -1.05 7.69 -6.74
N LEU A 250 -1.24 8.63 -5.81
CA LEU A 250 -0.34 9.74 -5.54
C LEU A 250 0.12 9.65 -4.09
N SER A 251 1.42 9.54 -3.86
CA SER A 251 2.00 9.45 -2.53
C SER A 251 3.22 10.35 -2.40
N GLY A 252 3.20 11.24 -1.41
CA GLY A 252 4.32 12.16 -1.16
C GLY A 252 4.55 13.19 -2.28
N CYS A 253 3.53 13.56 -3.04
CA CYS A 253 3.57 14.54 -4.12
C CYS A 253 2.93 15.84 -3.66
N ASN A 254 3.69 16.93 -3.61
CA ASN A 254 3.23 18.20 -2.99
C ASN A 254 3.22 19.40 -3.94
N ASP A 255 3.48 19.20 -5.23
CA ASP A 255 3.61 20.28 -6.20
C ASP A 255 2.34 20.52 -7.05
N PHE A 256 1.30 19.72 -6.88
CA PHE A 256 0.00 19.98 -7.48
C PHE A 256 -0.96 20.60 -6.46
N THR A 257 -1.98 21.30 -6.98
CA THR A 257 -3.05 21.86 -6.14
C THR A 257 -4.24 20.93 -6.06
N GLU A 258 -5.05 21.09 -5.02
CA GLU A 258 -6.31 20.36 -4.89
C GLU A 258 -7.22 20.63 -6.10
N ALA A 259 -7.42 21.88 -6.48
CA ALA A 259 -8.23 22.25 -7.64
C ALA A 259 -7.71 21.65 -8.95
N GLY A 260 -6.39 21.63 -9.15
CA GLY A 260 -5.75 21.01 -10.32
C GLY A 260 -5.98 19.51 -10.39
N LEU A 261 -5.89 18.82 -9.26
CA LEU A 261 -6.19 17.40 -9.20
C LEU A 261 -7.65 17.12 -9.58
N TRP A 262 -8.61 17.81 -8.94
CA TRP A 262 -10.04 17.56 -9.21
C TRP A 262 -10.42 17.90 -10.65
N SER A 263 -9.88 18.95 -11.24
CA SER A 263 -10.14 19.31 -12.62
C SER A 263 -9.59 18.31 -13.64
N SER A 264 -8.56 17.55 -13.26
CA SER A 264 -7.93 16.54 -14.12
C SER A 264 -8.61 15.17 -14.06
N LEU A 265 -9.39 14.89 -13.01
CA LEU A 265 -10.06 13.59 -12.83
C LEU A 265 -11.12 13.37 -13.93
N ASN A 266 -11.29 12.13 -14.31
CA ASN A 266 -12.28 11.73 -15.30
C ASN A 266 -13.03 10.46 -14.89
N ALA A 267 -14.19 10.23 -15.52
CA ALA A 267 -15.11 9.14 -15.19
C ALA A 267 -14.55 7.71 -15.43
N ARG A 268 -13.40 7.59 -16.09
CA ARG A 268 -12.75 6.28 -16.30
C ARG A 268 -12.07 5.75 -15.05
N LEU A 269 -11.69 6.63 -14.12
CA LEU A 269 -11.04 6.21 -12.88
C LEU A 269 -11.98 5.39 -12.02
N THR A 270 -11.53 4.22 -11.67
CA THR A 270 -12.23 3.29 -10.74
C THR A 270 -11.53 3.18 -9.39
N SER A 271 -10.27 3.57 -9.31
CA SER A 271 -9.49 3.56 -8.07
C SER A 271 -8.66 4.84 -7.94
N LEU A 272 -8.76 5.50 -6.81
CA LEU A 272 -8.00 6.69 -6.46
C LEU A 272 -7.41 6.54 -5.07
N SER A 273 -6.09 6.75 -4.97
CA SER A 273 -5.37 6.80 -3.69
C SER A 273 -4.53 8.07 -3.62
N VAL A 274 -4.73 8.86 -2.56
CA VAL A 274 -3.97 10.09 -2.30
C VAL A 274 -3.46 10.04 -0.85
N SER A 275 -2.15 9.98 -0.68
CA SER A 275 -1.51 9.93 0.64
C SER A 275 -0.28 10.83 0.69
N ASP A 276 -0.01 11.41 1.86
CA ASP A 276 1.14 12.30 2.09
C ASP A 276 1.30 13.41 1.02
N CYS A 277 0.18 13.94 0.54
CA CYS A 277 0.11 14.97 -0.49
C CYS A 277 -0.55 16.22 0.05
N ILE A 278 -1.40 16.82 -0.78
CA ILE A 278 -2.24 17.96 -0.42
C ILE A 278 -3.22 17.62 0.71
N ASN A 279 -3.66 18.63 1.41
CA ASN A 279 -4.73 18.51 2.39
C ASN A 279 -6.05 18.14 1.68
N VAL A 280 -6.59 16.99 2.05
CA VAL A 280 -7.89 16.54 1.59
C VAL A 280 -8.94 16.90 2.63
N ALA A 281 -9.96 17.65 2.22
CA ALA A 281 -11.08 18.08 3.05
C ALA A 281 -12.42 17.68 2.43
N ASP A 282 -13.52 18.17 2.98
CA ASP A 282 -14.87 17.79 2.54
C ASP A 282 -15.14 18.12 1.07
N ASP A 283 -14.59 19.22 0.56
CA ASP A 283 -14.71 19.62 -0.85
C ASP A 283 -14.11 18.59 -1.81
N ALA A 284 -13.05 17.90 -1.38
CA ALA A 284 -12.45 16.81 -2.13
C ALA A 284 -13.41 15.64 -2.29
N ILE A 285 -14.08 15.24 -1.22
CA ILE A 285 -15.07 14.15 -1.26
C ILE A 285 -16.25 14.54 -2.13
N ALA A 286 -16.71 15.79 -2.05
CA ALA A 286 -17.78 16.31 -2.91
C ALA A 286 -17.38 16.22 -4.40
N ALA A 287 -16.17 16.63 -4.75
CA ALA A 287 -15.65 16.55 -6.12
C ALA A 287 -15.53 15.11 -6.61
N ILE A 288 -14.96 14.22 -5.80
CA ILE A 288 -14.85 12.78 -6.10
C ILE A 288 -16.24 12.20 -6.36
N SER A 289 -17.22 12.53 -5.53
CA SER A 289 -18.59 12.03 -5.65
C SER A 289 -19.27 12.43 -6.96
N GLN A 290 -18.93 13.59 -7.49
CA GLN A 290 -19.46 14.08 -8.75
C GLN A 290 -18.70 13.56 -9.98
N LEU A 291 -17.37 13.47 -9.87
CA LEU A 291 -16.50 13.21 -11.02
C LEU A 291 -16.23 11.73 -11.27
N LEU A 292 -16.31 10.88 -10.23
CA LEU A 292 -15.94 9.47 -10.31
C LEU A 292 -17.15 8.54 -10.07
N PRO A 293 -18.10 8.46 -11.01
CA PRO A 293 -19.30 7.64 -10.83
C PRO A 293 -19.03 6.14 -10.82
N ASN A 294 -17.89 5.69 -11.34
CA ASN A 294 -17.50 4.29 -11.40
C ASN A 294 -16.47 3.91 -10.32
N LEU A 295 -16.34 4.73 -9.28
CA LEU A 295 -15.39 4.51 -8.21
C LEU A 295 -15.64 3.17 -7.51
N SER A 296 -14.62 2.35 -7.47
CA SER A 296 -14.58 1.03 -6.84
C SER A 296 -13.78 1.07 -5.55
N GLU A 297 -12.66 1.78 -5.57
CA GLU A 297 -11.74 1.90 -4.45
C GLU A 297 -11.34 3.35 -4.22
N LEU A 298 -11.38 3.79 -2.95
CA LEU A 298 -10.92 5.10 -2.52
C LEU A 298 -10.03 4.94 -1.29
N SER A 299 -8.83 5.52 -1.35
CA SER A 299 -7.90 5.60 -0.23
C SER A 299 -7.40 7.03 -0.06
N LEU A 300 -7.63 7.62 1.10
CA LEU A 300 -7.28 9.00 1.40
C LEU A 300 -6.60 9.13 2.76
N GLN A 301 -5.59 9.98 2.83
CA GLN A 301 -5.17 10.60 4.09
C GLN A 301 -6.00 11.86 4.27
N ALA A 302 -6.92 11.86 5.23
CA ALA A 302 -8.00 12.81 5.27
C ALA A 302 -8.07 13.53 6.63
N TYR A 303 -7.02 14.29 6.97
CA TYR A 303 -6.91 15.02 8.23
C TYR A 303 -8.05 15.99 8.49
N HIS A 304 -8.64 16.54 7.44
CA HIS A 304 -9.68 17.58 7.50
C HIS A 304 -11.04 17.12 6.97
N VAL A 305 -11.21 15.83 6.70
CA VAL A 305 -12.51 15.29 6.32
C VAL A 305 -13.37 15.11 7.55
N THR A 306 -14.57 15.68 7.50
CA THR A 306 -15.55 15.62 8.60
C THR A 306 -16.67 14.60 8.35
N ASP A 307 -17.52 14.39 9.35
CA ASP A 307 -18.66 13.47 9.29
C ASP A 307 -19.60 13.78 8.12
N THR A 308 -19.76 15.05 7.77
CA THR A 308 -20.65 15.51 6.70
C THR A 308 -20.26 14.97 5.33
N ALA A 309 -18.95 14.89 5.06
CA ALA A 309 -18.44 14.41 3.77
C ALA A 309 -18.80 12.96 3.50
N MET A 310 -18.94 12.16 4.52
CA MET A 310 -19.29 10.75 4.38
C MET A 310 -20.69 10.51 3.79
N ALA A 311 -21.55 11.54 3.79
CA ALA A 311 -22.87 11.50 3.16
C ALA A 311 -22.89 11.97 1.69
N TYR A 312 -21.75 12.43 1.14
CA TYR A 312 -21.71 13.01 -0.20
C TYR A 312 -21.69 11.97 -1.33
N PHE A 313 -21.35 10.73 -1.04
CA PHE A 313 -21.32 9.69 -2.05
C PHE A 313 -22.71 9.46 -2.66
N THR A 314 -22.74 9.31 -3.98
CA THR A 314 -23.99 9.10 -4.72
C THR A 314 -24.48 7.66 -4.60
N ALA A 315 -25.74 7.43 -4.96
CA ALA A 315 -26.32 6.08 -5.00
C ALA A 315 -25.55 5.13 -5.93
N LYS A 316 -24.97 5.67 -7.02
CA LYS A 316 -24.17 4.86 -7.93
C LYS A 316 -22.86 4.40 -7.28
N GLN A 317 -22.16 5.27 -6.56
CA GLN A 317 -20.98 4.91 -5.79
C GLN A 317 -21.32 3.97 -4.64
N GLY A 318 -22.46 4.17 -3.99
CA GLY A 318 -22.96 3.23 -2.98
C GLY A 318 -23.10 1.80 -3.51
N TYR A 319 -23.38 1.65 -4.79
CA TYR A 319 -23.44 0.36 -5.46
C TYR A 319 -22.06 -0.15 -5.91
N THR A 320 -21.19 0.71 -6.46
CA THR A 320 -19.94 0.32 -7.08
C THR A 320 -18.75 0.28 -6.14
N THR A 321 -18.74 1.12 -5.10
CA THR A 321 -17.59 1.25 -4.19
C THR A 321 -17.62 0.14 -3.15
N HIS A 322 -16.55 -0.65 -3.13
CA HIS A 322 -16.37 -1.77 -2.21
C HIS A 322 -15.12 -1.66 -1.33
N THR A 323 -14.26 -0.68 -1.58
CA THR A 323 -13.09 -0.41 -0.75
C THR A 323 -13.02 1.06 -0.38
N LEU A 324 -12.99 1.34 0.91
CA LEU A 324 -12.76 2.67 1.47
C LEU A 324 -11.66 2.58 2.52
N ARG A 325 -10.58 3.33 2.32
CA ARG A 325 -9.49 3.47 3.29
C ARG A 325 -9.33 4.94 3.65
N LEU A 326 -9.59 5.25 4.91
CA LEU A 326 -9.41 6.57 5.48
C LEU A 326 -8.30 6.49 6.53
N HIS A 327 -7.19 7.17 6.28
CA HIS A 327 -6.05 7.19 7.19
C HIS A 327 -5.99 8.52 7.91
N SER A 328 -5.77 8.48 9.23
CA SER A 328 -5.59 9.67 10.07
C SER A 328 -6.76 10.67 9.97
N CYS A 329 -7.97 10.17 9.93
CA CYS A 329 -9.20 10.97 9.85
C CYS A 329 -9.58 11.46 11.25
N TRP A 330 -8.89 12.48 11.74
CA TRP A 330 -9.01 12.95 13.11
C TRP A 330 -10.36 13.62 13.43
N GLU A 331 -11.07 14.09 12.40
CA GLU A 331 -12.35 14.78 12.56
C GLU A 331 -13.56 13.84 12.45
N ILE A 332 -13.39 12.62 11.96
CA ILE A 332 -14.49 11.68 11.82
C ILE A 332 -14.85 11.06 13.17
N THR A 333 -16.14 11.12 13.50
CA THR A 333 -16.73 10.53 14.69
C THR A 333 -17.65 9.37 14.32
N ASN A 334 -18.35 8.80 15.31
CA ASN A 334 -19.37 7.77 15.06
C ASN A 334 -20.51 8.27 14.15
N HIS A 335 -20.81 9.56 14.13
CA HIS A 335 -21.79 10.15 13.18
C HIS A 335 -21.31 10.04 11.73
N GLY A 336 -20.02 10.19 11.49
CA GLY A 336 -19.43 9.95 10.17
C GLY A 336 -19.55 8.49 9.75
N VAL A 337 -19.43 7.56 10.68
CA VAL A 337 -19.67 6.14 10.43
C VAL A 337 -21.12 5.88 10.06
N VAL A 338 -22.08 6.50 10.72
CA VAL A 338 -23.51 6.43 10.33
C VAL A 338 -23.70 6.84 8.88
N ASN A 339 -23.16 8.01 8.50
CA ASN A 339 -23.26 8.52 7.14
C ASN A 339 -22.59 7.56 6.13
N MET A 340 -21.42 7.04 6.47
CA MET A 340 -20.65 6.13 5.62
C MET A 340 -21.39 4.82 5.36
N VAL A 341 -21.93 4.17 6.37
CA VAL A 341 -22.63 2.88 6.20
C VAL A 341 -23.92 3.02 5.39
N HIS A 342 -24.56 4.19 5.43
CA HIS A 342 -25.71 4.50 4.60
C HIS A 342 -25.33 4.81 3.15
N SER A 343 -24.23 5.55 2.96
CA SER A 343 -23.77 5.95 1.63
C SER A 343 -23.09 4.83 0.86
N LEU A 344 -22.34 3.98 1.54
CA LEU A 344 -21.51 2.91 0.96
C LEU A 344 -21.83 1.54 1.58
N PRO A 345 -23.03 1.00 1.37
CA PRO A 345 -23.48 -0.23 2.05
C PRO A 345 -22.82 -1.51 1.52
N ASN A 346 -22.13 -1.46 0.40
CA ASN A 346 -21.53 -2.63 -0.25
C ASN A 346 -20.02 -2.78 0.00
N LEU A 347 -19.47 -2.10 1.00
CA LEU A 347 -18.05 -2.21 1.34
C LEU A 347 -17.68 -3.66 1.69
N THR A 348 -16.58 -4.11 1.11
CA THR A 348 -15.91 -5.38 1.42
C THR A 348 -14.58 -5.16 2.13
N ALA A 349 -13.97 -3.99 1.97
CA ALA A 349 -12.78 -3.56 2.67
C ALA A 349 -12.96 -2.15 3.24
N LEU A 350 -12.70 -1.99 4.52
CA LEU A 350 -12.78 -0.72 5.23
C LEU A 350 -11.54 -0.53 6.10
N SER A 351 -10.89 0.62 5.98
CA SER A 351 -9.88 1.09 6.93
C SER A 351 -10.31 2.42 7.54
N LEU A 352 -10.27 2.47 8.86
CA LEU A 352 -10.45 3.66 9.68
C LEU A 352 -9.20 3.89 10.54
N SER A 353 -8.04 3.54 10.02
CA SER A 353 -6.75 3.63 10.70
C SER A 353 -6.46 5.05 11.17
N GLY A 354 -6.16 5.20 12.46
CA GLY A 354 -5.84 6.51 13.05
C GLY A 354 -7.07 7.40 13.29
N CYS A 355 -8.28 6.89 13.16
CA CYS A 355 -9.51 7.63 13.45
C CYS A 355 -9.75 7.67 14.98
N SER A 356 -9.14 8.62 15.65
CA SER A 356 -9.04 8.67 17.12
C SER A 356 -10.35 8.94 17.87
N LYS A 357 -11.37 9.44 17.18
CA LYS A 357 -12.67 9.76 17.78
C LYS A 357 -13.70 8.64 17.65
N ILE A 358 -13.39 7.59 16.88
CA ILE A 358 -14.28 6.44 16.73
C ILE A 358 -14.18 5.55 17.97
N THR A 359 -15.32 5.12 18.47
CA THR A 359 -15.47 4.28 19.65
C THR A 359 -16.07 2.93 19.28
N ASP A 360 -16.33 2.08 20.28
CA ASP A 360 -16.99 0.80 20.10
C ASP A 360 -18.38 0.95 19.44
N ASP A 361 -19.11 2.03 19.72
CA ASP A 361 -20.41 2.31 19.07
C ASP A 361 -20.28 2.47 17.56
N GLY A 362 -19.20 3.09 17.09
CA GLY A 362 -18.89 3.19 15.67
C GLY A 362 -18.61 1.83 15.03
N VAL A 363 -17.91 0.95 15.74
CA VAL A 363 -17.64 -0.42 15.27
C VAL A 363 -18.90 -1.27 15.28
N GLU A 364 -19.79 -1.08 16.23
CA GLU A 364 -21.11 -1.70 16.25
C GLU A 364 -21.90 -1.37 14.98
N LEU A 365 -21.93 -0.10 14.59
CA LEU A 365 -22.59 0.35 13.35
C LEU A 365 -21.98 -0.30 12.10
N VAL A 366 -20.65 -0.40 12.05
CA VAL A 366 -19.95 -1.11 10.97
C VAL A 366 -20.37 -2.58 10.92
N ALA A 367 -20.35 -3.26 12.05
CA ALA A 367 -20.65 -4.68 12.13
C ALA A 367 -22.12 -4.99 11.75
N GLU A 368 -23.04 -4.17 12.19
CA GLU A 368 -24.48 -4.33 11.88
C GLU A 368 -24.80 -4.10 10.41
N ASN A 369 -24.17 -3.10 9.77
CA ASN A 369 -24.55 -2.61 8.45
C ASN A 369 -23.66 -3.12 7.31
N LEU A 370 -22.38 -3.39 7.56
CA LEU A 370 -21.42 -3.78 6.53
C LEU A 370 -21.07 -5.28 6.60
N ARG A 371 -22.07 -6.12 6.51
CA ARG A 371 -21.94 -7.58 6.69
C ARG A 371 -21.20 -8.29 5.55
N LYS A 372 -20.88 -7.58 4.48
CA LYS A 372 -20.06 -8.07 3.37
C LYS A 372 -18.56 -7.86 3.60
N LEU A 373 -18.15 -7.22 4.69
CA LEU A 373 -16.74 -6.95 4.98
C LEU A 373 -15.92 -8.24 5.01
N ARG A 374 -14.80 -8.20 4.31
CA ARG A 374 -13.73 -9.20 4.31
C ARG A 374 -12.45 -8.68 4.94
N SER A 375 -12.24 -7.38 4.90
CA SER A 375 -11.08 -6.72 5.50
C SER A 375 -11.52 -5.51 6.32
N LEU A 376 -11.05 -5.43 7.55
CA LEU A 376 -11.29 -4.30 8.45
C LEU A 376 -9.99 -3.92 9.15
N ASP A 377 -9.60 -2.66 9.00
CA ASP A 377 -8.43 -2.08 9.66
C ASP A 377 -8.87 -0.97 10.62
N LEU A 378 -8.61 -1.18 11.91
CA LEU A 378 -8.89 -0.26 13.00
C LEU A 378 -7.59 0.14 13.74
N SER A 379 -6.45 0.05 13.08
CA SER A 379 -5.14 0.39 13.65
C SER A 379 -5.13 1.82 14.19
N TRP A 380 -4.43 2.03 15.27
CA TRP A 380 -4.28 3.36 15.89
C TRP A 380 -5.61 4.01 16.31
N CYS A 381 -6.62 3.22 16.66
CA CYS A 381 -7.88 3.69 17.21
C CYS A 381 -7.89 3.48 18.73
N PRO A 382 -7.50 4.48 19.52
CA PRO A 382 -7.22 4.29 20.96
C PRO A 382 -8.48 4.10 21.82
N ARG A 383 -9.66 4.41 21.29
CA ARG A 383 -10.93 4.29 22.02
C ARG A 383 -11.66 2.98 21.79
N ILE A 384 -11.12 2.13 20.92
CA ILE A 384 -11.67 0.81 20.64
C ILE A 384 -11.25 -0.16 21.75
N THR A 385 -12.22 -0.90 22.29
CA THR A 385 -12.05 -1.86 23.36
C THR A 385 -12.48 -3.27 22.93
N ASP A 386 -12.45 -4.21 23.85
CA ASP A 386 -12.91 -5.59 23.62
C ASP A 386 -14.38 -5.67 23.18
N MET A 387 -15.22 -4.69 23.54
CA MET A 387 -16.62 -4.61 23.07
C MET A 387 -16.70 -4.52 21.55
N ALA A 388 -15.83 -3.76 20.91
CA ALA A 388 -15.75 -3.72 19.45
C ALA A 388 -15.50 -5.11 18.86
N LEU A 389 -14.62 -5.88 19.48
CA LEU A 389 -14.28 -7.24 19.02
C LEU A 389 -15.46 -8.21 19.21
N GLU A 390 -16.29 -8.02 20.23
CA GLU A 390 -17.53 -8.75 20.40
C GLU A 390 -18.49 -8.48 19.25
N TYR A 391 -18.72 -7.23 18.88
CA TYR A 391 -19.58 -6.86 17.74
C TYR A 391 -19.06 -7.44 16.43
N ILE A 392 -17.77 -7.34 16.19
CA ILE A 392 -17.11 -7.91 14.99
C ILE A 392 -17.33 -9.43 14.94
N ALA A 393 -17.11 -10.13 16.03
CA ALA A 393 -17.27 -11.57 16.09
C ALA A 393 -18.71 -12.02 15.92
N CYS A 394 -19.67 -11.23 16.41
CA CYS A 394 -21.11 -11.55 16.30
C CYS A 394 -21.67 -11.35 14.90
N ASP A 395 -21.21 -10.34 14.16
CA ASP A 395 -21.91 -9.89 12.94
C ASP A 395 -21.10 -10.04 11.63
N LEU A 396 -19.78 -9.98 11.69
CA LEU A 396 -18.93 -10.00 10.48
C LEU A 396 -18.47 -11.42 10.12
N HIS A 397 -19.41 -12.24 9.66
CA HIS A 397 -19.14 -13.67 9.39
C HIS A 397 -18.29 -13.94 8.15
N LYS A 398 -18.08 -12.93 7.30
CA LYS A 398 -17.24 -13.03 6.11
C LYS A 398 -15.85 -12.40 6.29
N LEU A 399 -15.57 -11.86 7.47
CA LEU A 399 -14.30 -11.18 7.73
C LEU A 399 -13.14 -12.16 7.67
N GLU A 400 -12.17 -11.87 6.82
CA GLU A 400 -10.97 -12.66 6.57
C GLU A 400 -9.72 -12.01 7.15
N GLU A 401 -9.68 -10.68 7.20
CA GLU A 401 -8.55 -9.90 7.69
C GLU A 401 -9.02 -8.86 8.71
N LEU A 402 -8.36 -8.85 9.86
CA LEU A 402 -8.58 -7.85 10.90
C LEU A 402 -7.26 -7.28 11.38
N VAL A 403 -7.11 -5.96 11.28
CA VAL A 403 -5.92 -5.23 11.71
C VAL A 403 -6.26 -4.36 12.92
N LEU A 404 -5.62 -4.62 14.03
CA LEU A 404 -5.84 -3.97 15.33
C LEU A 404 -4.53 -3.40 15.90
N ASP A 405 -3.56 -3.12 15.05
CA ASP A 405 -2.25 -2.61 15.48
C ASP A 405 -2.42 -1.37 16.35
N ARG A 406 -1.73 -1.34 17.47
CA ARG A 406 -1.76 -0.23 18.44
C ARG A 406 -3.14 0.15 18.99
N CYS A 407 -4.07 -0.79 19.00
CA CYS A 407 -5.31 -0.67 19.76
C CYS A 407 -5.03 -1.01 21.23
N VAL A 408 -4.65 -0.01 21.99
CA VAL A 408 -4.05 -0.17 23.33
C VAL A 408 -5.03 -0.64 24.42
N ARG A 409 -6.33 -0.66 24.13
CA ARG A 409 -7.36 -1.10 25.08
C ARG A 409 -7.87 -2.53 24.82
N ILE A 410 -7.33 -3.19 23.81
CA ILE A 410 -7.67 -4.59 23.54
C ILE A 410 -6.90 -5.49 24.50
N THR A 411 -7.62 -6.41 25.13
CA THR A 411 -7.10 -7.36 26.10
C THR A 411 -7.38 -8.80 25.67
N ASP A 412 -7.00 -9.75 26.52
CA ASP A 412 -7.22 -11.19 26.31
C ASP A 412 -8.72 -11.54 26.11
N THR A 413 -9.62 -10.81 26.76
CA THR A 413 -11.08 -10.97 26.59
C THR A 413 -11.49 -10.76 25.13
N GLY A 414 -10.95 -9.74 24.49
CA GLY A 414 -11.22 -9.46 23.08
C GLY A 414 -10.77 -10.60 22.17
N LEU A 415 -9.60 -11.19 22.45
CA LEU A 415 -9.12 -12.35 21.70
C LEU A 415 -10.03 -13.57 21.91
N GLY A 416 -10.65 -13.69 23.05
CA GLY A 416 -11.68 -14.70 23.32
C GLY A 416 -12.88 -14.57 22.39
N TYR A 417 -13.35 -13.36 22.13
CA TYR A 417 -14.40 -13.12 21.14
C TYR A 417 -13.96 -13.48 19.73
N LEU A 418 -12.77 -13.04 19.32
CA LEU A 418 -12.25 -13.32 17.97
C LEU A 418 -12.04 -14.81 17.71
N SER A 419 -11.78 -15.60 18.76
CA SER A 419 -11.55 -17.04 18.64
C SER A 419 -12.79 -17.81 18.14
N THR A 420 -13.97 -17.20 18.21
CA THR A 420 -15.22 -17.78 17.69
C THR A 420 -15.38 -17.61 16.17
N MET A 421 -14.55 -16.79 15.53
CA MET A 421 -14.65 -16.49 14.11
C MET A 421 -14.03 -17.59 13.25
N SER A 422 -14.83 -18.23 12.42
CA SER A 422 -14.37 -19.30 11.52
C SER A 422 -13.86 -18.81 10.16
N SER A 423 -14.12 -17.55 9.82
CA SER A 423 -13.70 -16.94 8.54
C SER A 423 -12.36 -16.20 8.62
N LEU A 424 -11.89 -15.87 9.81
CA LEU A 424 -10.70 -15.03 10.00
C LEU A 424 -9.42 -15.79 9.60
N ARG A 425 -8.68 -15.22 8.66
CA ARG A 425 -7.43 -15.78 8.13
C ARG A 425 -6.19 -15.00 8.54
N SER A 426 -6.32 -13.69 8.69
CA SER A 426 -5.20 -12.80 9.01
C SER A 426 -5.59 -11.92 10.19
N LEU A 427 -4.80 -11.98 11.24
CA LEU A 427 -4.98 -11.19 12.46
C LEU A 427 -3.69 -10.45 12.80
N TYR A 428 -3.77 -9.13 12.87
CA TYR A 428 -2.66 -8.24 13.20
C TYR A 428 -2.93 -7.57 14.53
N LEU A 429 -2.07 -7.83 15.50
CA LEU A 429 -2.14 -7.32 16.87
C LEU A 429 -0.84 -6.61 17.29
N ARG A 430 -0.14 -6.00 16.33
CA ARG A 430 1.14 -5.35 16.59
C ARG A 430 0.99 -4.26 17.64
N TRP A 431 1.89 -4.27 18.60
CA TRP A 431 1.93 -3.25 19.67
C TRP A 431 0.64 -3.17 20.51
N CYS A 432 -0.13 -4.25 20.60
CA CYS A 432 -1.24 -4.37 21.54
C CYS A 432 -0.66 -4.70 22.93
N CYS A 433 -0.49 -3.68 23.75
CA CYS A 433 0.29 -3.76 24.99
C CYS A 433 -0.40 -4.50 26.15
N GLN A 434 -1.69 -4.83 26.03
CA GLN A 434 -2.43 -5.55 27.09
C GLN A 434 -2.74 -7.01 26.73
N VAL A 435 -2.27 -7.48 25.59
CA VAL A 435 -2.39 -8.89 25.19
C VAL A 435 -1.34 -9.71 25.94
N GLN A 436 -1.78 -10.76 26.62
CA GLN A 436 -0.97 -11.66 27.39
C GLN A 436 -1.09 -13.12 26.90
N ASP A 437 -0.36 -14.03 27.53
CA ASP A 437 -0.35 -15.45 27.17
C ASP A 437 -1.75 -16.08 27.24
N PHE A 438 -2.56 -15.67 28.18
CA PHE A 438 -3.95 -16.14 28.31
C PHE A 438 -4.79 -15.83 27.06
N GLY A 439 -4.59 -14.66 26.46
CA GLY A 439 -5.25 -14.29 25.21
C GLY A 439 -4.86 -15.19 24.04
N LEU A 440 -3.57 -15.57 23.96
CA LEU A 440 -3.11 -16.50 22.94
C LEU A 440 -3.75 -17.88 23.03
N GLN A 441 -4.05 -18.35 24.25
CA GLN A 441 -4.71 -19.63 24.46
C GLN A 441 -6.07 -19.69 23.75
N HIS A 442 -6.80 -18.59 23.71
CA HIS A 442 -8.06 -18.50 22.94
C HIS A 442 -7.87 -18.72 21.45
N LEU A 443 -6.73 -18.30 20.90
CA LEU A 443 -6.44 -18.41 19.47
C LEU A 443 -6.02 -19.81 19.02
N PHE A 444 -5.53 -20.66 19.94
CA PHE A 444 -4.95 -21.96 19.59
C PHE A 444 -5.93 -22.90 18.88
N GLY A 445 -7.22 -22.71 19.07
CA GLY A 445 -8.26 -23.48 18.40
C GLY A 445 -8.69 -22.98 17.02
N MET A 446 -8.16 -21.85 16.56
CA MET A 446 -8.56 -21.23 15.31
C MET A 446 -7.91 -21.91 14.10
N ARG A 447 -8.64 -22.79 13.46
CA ARG A 447 -8.14 -23.55 12.29
C ARG A 447 -8.10 -22.71 10.99
N SER A 448 -8.82 -21.60 10.94
CA SER A 448 -8.86 -20.71 9.78
C SER A 448 -7.64 -19.79 9.68
N LEU A 449 -6.91 -19.59 10.78
CA LEU A 449 -5.86 -18.58 10.86
C LEU A 449 -4.61 -19.01 10.08
N ARG A 450 -4.21 -18.16 9.13
CA ARG A 450 -3.05 -18.33 8.23
C ARG A 450 -1.92 -17.37 8.56
N LEU A 451 -2.27 -16.16 8.99
CA LEU A 451 -1.32 -15.12 9.35
C LEU A 451 -1.65 -14.57 10.73
N LEU A 452 -0.65 -14.51 11.60
CA LEU A 452 -0.72 -13.88 12.91
C LEU A 452 0.49 -12.98 13.11
N SER A 453 0.24 -11.69 13.38
CA SER A 453 1.29 -10.75 13.76
C SER A 453 1.09 -10.30 15.21
N LEU A 454 2.11 -10.52 16.01
CA LEU A 454 2.20 -10.15 17.41
C LEU A 454 3.39 -9.22 17.69
N ALA A 455 3.96 -8.64 16.65
CA ALA A 455 5.14 -7.78 16.74
C ALA A 455 4.97 -6.70 17.82
N GLY A 456 5.96 -6.50 18.63
CA GLY A 456 5.97 -5.47 19.66
C GLY A 456 5.01 -5.66 20.83
N CYS A 457 4.39 -6.83 20.98
CA CYS A 457 3.55 -7.14 22.16
C CYS A 457 4.44 -7.45 23.37
N PRO A 458 4.46 -6.59 24.41
CA PRO A 458 5.48 -6.67 25.45
C PRO A 458 5.21 -7.72 26.52
N LEU A 459 3.98 -8.16 26.69
CA LEU A 459 3.57 -9.04 27.80
C LEU A 459 3.53 -10.53 27.42
N LEU A 460 3.84 -10.87 26.18
CA LEU A 460 3.91 -12.26 25.73
C LEU A 460 5.21 -12.91 26.20
N THR A 461 5.09 -14.06 26.85
CA THR A 461 6.25 -14.83 27.30
C THR A 461 6.56 -15.98 26.35
N THR A 462 7.75 -16.54 26.46
CA THR A 462 8.15 -17.73 25.68
C THR A 462 7.18 -18.90 25.89
N THR A 463 6.65 -19.06 27.09
CA THR A 463 5.68 -20.13 27.40
C THR A 463 4.37 -19.95 26.60
N GLY A 464 3.81 -18.74 26.59
CA GLY A 464 2.59 -18.47 25.81
C GLY A 464 2.83 -18.59 24.30
N LEU A 465 3.93 -18.04 23.82
CA LEU A 465 4.30 -18.11 22.41
C LEU A 465 4.55 -19.54 21.93
N SER A 466 5.09 -20.42 22.78
CA SER A 466 5.34 -21.82 22.42
C SER A 466 4.06 -22.60 22.07
N GLY A 467 2.92 -22.19 22.60
CA GLY A 467 1.61 -22.80 22.30
C GLY A 467 1.10 -22.54 20.89
N LEU A 468 1.65 -21.55 20.18
CA LEU A 468 1.27 -21.23 18.79
C LEU A 468 1.53 -22.37 17.81
N ILE A 469 2.32 -23.37 18.15
CA ILE A 469 2.49 -24.60 17.34
C ILE A 469 1.18 -25.36 17.12
N GLN A 470 0.16 -25.11 17.93
CA GLN A 470 -1.18 -25.69 17.76
C GLN A 470 -1.93 -25.12 16.56
N LEU A 471 -1.50 -23.98 16.04
CA LEU A 471 -2.01 -23.38 14.81
C LEU A 471 -1.38 -24.04 13.57
N HIS A 472 -1.81 -25.26 13.26
CA HIS A 472 -1.21 -26.06 12.20
C HIS A 472 -1.34 -25.49 10.79
N GLU A 473 -2.35 -24.64 10.58
CA GLU A 473 -2.60 -24.01 9.29
C GLU A 473 -1.91 -22.63 9.14
N LEU A 474 -1.14 -22.22 10.15
CA LEU A 474 -0.44 -20.96 10.13
C LEU A 474 0.69 -20.96 9.10
N GLU A 475 0.67 -20.00 8.20
CA GLU A 475 1.64 -19.83 7.11
C GLU A 475 2.67 -18.74 7.41
N GLU A 476 2.26 -17.71 8.20
CA GLU A 476 3.12 -16.60 8.58
C GLU A 476 2.89 -16.21 10.04
N LEU A 477 3.98 -16.06 10.78
CA LEU A 477 3.99 -15.62 12.17
C LEU A 477 5.03 -14.53 12.35
N GLU A 478 4.62 -13.33 12.73
CA GLU A 478 5.53 -12.20 13.00
C GLU A 478 5.66 -11.95 14.50
N LEU A 479 6.90 -12.00 14.99
CA LEU A 479 7.26 -11.82 16.39
C LEU A 479 8.34 -10.76 16.61
N THR A 480 8.58 -9.92 15.62
CA THR A 480 9.56 -8.84 15.70
C THR A 480 9.35 -7.98 16.96
N ASN A 481 10.41 -7.70 17.69
CA ASN A 481 10.34 -6.91 18.93
C ASN A 481 9.45 -7.51 20.05
N CYS A 482 9.26 -8.81 20.08
CA CYS A 482 8.63 -9.50 21.21
C CYS A 482 9.70 -9.96 22.21
N PRO A 483 9.68 -9.49 23.48
CA PRO A 483 10.70 -9.90 24.47
C PRO A 483 10.71 -11.41 24.76
N GLY A 484 9.56 -12.07 24.62
CA GLY A 484 9.43 -13.52 24.82
C GLY A 484 9.89 -14.37 23.63
N ALA A 485 10.21 -13.75 22.49
CA ALA A 485 10.68 -14.45 21.29
C ALA A 485 12.19 -14.67 21.37
N THR A 486 12.57 -15.81 21.94
CA THR A 486 13.97 -16.21 22.14
C THR A 486 14.48 -17.06 20.96
N ALA A 487 15.81 -17.18 20.85
CA ALA A 487 16.43 -18.03 19.82
C ALA A 487 16.01 -19.51 19.96
N GLU A 488 15.82 -19.98 21.18
CA GLU A 488 15.31 -21.32 21.46
C GLU A 488 13.88 -21.51 20.95
N LEU A 489 13.05 -20.47 21.09
CA LEU A 489 11.68 -20.48 20.57
C LEU A 489 11.66 -20.60 19.05
N PHE A 490 12.49 -19.85 18.35
CA PHE A 490 12.57 -19.94 16.87
C PHE A 490 13.06 -21.31 16.41
N LYS A 491 14.01 -21.90 17.12
CA LYS A 491 14.42 -23.28 16.88
C LYS A 491 13.29 -24.27 17.11
N TYR A 492 12.48 -24.04 18.14
CA TYR A 492 11.30 -24.86 18.43
C TYR A 492 10.26 -24.75 17.32
N TYR A 493 9.99 -23.56 16.82
CA TYR A 493 9.09 -23.36 15.67
C TYR A 493 9.58 -24.03 14.40
N SER A 494 10.87 -24.00 14.11
CA SER A 494 11.42 -24.66 12.92
C SER A 494 11.19 -26.16 12.92
N GLN A 495 11.07 -26.77 14.08
CA GLN A 495 10.80 -28.19 14.25
C GLN A 495 9.31 -28.53 14.19
N HIS A 496 8.43 -27.67 14.71
CA HIS A 496 7.00 -27.96 14.92
C HIS A 496 6.08 -27.26 13.94
N LEU A 497 6.54 -26.18 13.29
CA LEU A 497 5.83 -25.43 12.24
C LEU A 497 6.72 -25.25 11.00
N PRO A 498 7.16 -26.36 10.35
CA PRO A 498 8.15 -26.29 9.28
C PRO A 498 7.65 -25.53 8.03
N HIS A 499 6.35 -25.38 7.87
CA HIS A 499 5.72 -24.69 6.74
C HIS A 499 5.35 -23.24 7.04
N CYS A 500 5.56 -22.78 8.28
CA CYS A 500 5.27 -21.43 8.69
C CYS A 500 6.51 -20.54 8.52
N MET A 501 6.35 -19.44 7.84
CA MET A 501 7.38 -18.39 7.79
C MET A 501 7.32 -17.60 9.10
N VAL A 502 8.36 -17.69 9.92
CA VAL A 502 8.47 -16.95 11.17
C VAL A 502 9.38 -15.74 10.96
N ILE A 503 8.86 -14.55 11.26
CA ILE A 503 9.58 -13.27 11.13
C ILE A 503 10.03 -12.83 12.53
N GLU A 504 11.36 -12.71 12.68
CA GLU A 504 12.04 -12.34 13.92
C GLU A 504 12.13 -10.84 14.14
#